data_f62a11f64bd96c099e53d274a1f29432
#
_entry.id   f62a11f64bd96c099e53d274a1f29432
#
_cell.length_a   1.000
_cell.length_b   1.000
_cell.length_c   1.000
_cell.angle_alpha   90.00
_cell.angle_beta   90.00
_cell.angle_gamma   90.00
#
_symmetry.space_group_name_H-M   'P 1'
#
loop_
_entity.id
_entity.type
_entity.pdbx_description
1 polymer ?
#
loop_
_entity_poly.entity_id
_entity_poly.type
_entity_poly.pdbx_seq_one_letter_code
_entity_poly.pdbx_strand_id
1 'polypeptide(L)'
;MSPVFADGKEYPIAPQRTIFDYADDLEVRVPTACGRNGECHECVVEIKKGMESLSQLTEEETFLRGNYRLACQAVVEDLNSNVEFSTLRRQPKILTSGVKRPVGLESVATKRGDRVFIGELDEDRYQGHILGLAGDIGTTTIVLSIVDLESGDILTTSSFENPQRFGGSDVMNRISYDGGPNKGELKKVLLSSINYEIGEMLKEHKIHRRRIYDAVLVGNTTMRDILFGVNVQSVGEKPYKSIIQHSMESGSRESTAINISAKELGLRIFPQARIYSGPLIGSHVGSDVAADLLAIMADEAEQPVMLVDIGTNTEVVIGTRDKMVAASCPAGPAFEGGEITYGMPGYEGAVESVK
;
A
#
# COMPACT_ATOMS: atom_id res chain seq x y z
N MET A 1 2.28 12.18 36.81
CA MET A 1 1.18 11.82 35.91
C MET A 1 1.81 10.96 34.82
N SER A 2 1.21 9.84 34.53
CA SER A 2 1.68 8.96 33.45
C SER A 2 1.47 9.65 32.11
N PRO A 3 2.38 9.53 31.16
CA PRO A 3 2.24 10.12 29.83
C PRO A 3 1.66 9.15 28.79
N VAL A 4 1.10 9.74 27.73
CA VAL A 4 0.89 9.07 26.44
C VAL A 4 2.08 9.36 25.54
N PHE A 5 2.60 8.33 24.86
CA PHE A 5 3.75 8.43 23.97
C PHE A 5 3.37 8.11 22.53
N ALA A 6 3.89 8.88 21.60
CA ALA A 6 3.90 8.53 20.18
C ALA A 6 5.06 9.23 19.46
N ASP A 7 5.75 8.51 18.57
CA ASP A 7 6.85 9.01 17.73
C ASP A 7 7.93 9.79 18.53
N GLY A 8 8.29 9.29 19.72
CA GLY A 8 9.29 9.90 20.59
C GLY A 8 8.83 11.15 21.36
N LYS A 9 7.59 11.56 21.19
CA LYS A 9 6.95 12.67 21.92
C LYS A 9 6.10 12.13 23.08
N GLU A 10 5.87 12.95 24.10
CA GLU A 10 5.02 12.60 25.23
C GLU A 10 4.02 13.71 25.57
N TYR A 11 2.85 13.31 26.08
CA TYR A 11 1.82 14.22 26.55
C TYR A 11 1.18 13.69 27.85
N PRO A 12 0.90 14.55 28.85
CA PRO A 12 0.29 14.12 30.10
C PRO A 12 -1.09 13.47 29.90
N ILE A 13 -1.36 12.36 30.56
CA ILE A 13 -2.67 11.72 30.54
C ILE A 13 -3.72 12.63 31.20
N ALA A 14 -4.87 12.76 30.54
CA ALA A 14 -6.07 13.42 31.03
C ALA A 14 -7.29 12.50 30.82
N PRO A 15 -8.30 12.57 31.68
CA PRO A 15 -9.46 11.67 31.59
C PRO A 15 -10.31 11.92 30.34
N GLN A 16 -10.99 10.87 29.87
CA GLN A 16 -12.00 10.92 28.81
C GLN A 16 -11.49 11.45 27.45
N ARG A 17 -10.19 11.27 27.16
CA ARG A 17 -9.60 11.62 25.89
C ARG A 17 -9.34 10.38 25.06
N THR A 18 -9.59 10.49 23.77
CA THR A 18 -9.27 9.44 22.81
C THR A 18 -7.79 9.46 22.44
N ILE A 19 -7.28 8.35 21.93
CA ILE A 19 -5.92 8.32 21.33
C ILE A 19 -5.80 9.33 20.19
N PHE A 20 -6.91 9.64 19.49
CA PHE A 20 -6.91 10.65 18.44
C PHE A 20 -6.66 12.06 18.99
N ASP A 21 -7.24 12.39 20.16
CA ASP A 21 -7.01 13.70 20.81
C ASP A 21 -5.56 13.85 21.24
N TYR A 22 -4.92 12.78 21.71
CA TYR A 22 -3.49 12.77 22.01
C TYR A 22 -2.63 12.88 20.75
N ALA A 23 -3.04 12.25 19.65
CA ALA A 23 -2.34 12.39 18.38
C ALA A 23 -2.33 13.85 17.90
N ASP A 24 -3.46 14.58 18.06
CA ASP A 24 -3.52 16.00 17.75
C ASP A 24 -2.55 16.82 18.62
N ASP A 25 -2.53 16.61 19.94
CA ASP A 25 -1.64 17.35 20.86
C ASP A 25 -0.16 17.03 20.65
N LEU A 26 0.15 15.80 20.26
CA LEU A 26 1.50 15.35 19.95
C LEU A 26 1.94 15.75 18.53
N GLU A 27 1.03 16.35 17.74
CA GLU A 27 1.23 16.64 16.32
C GLU A 27 1.61 15.39 15.52
N VAL A 28 0.98 14.26 15.87
CA VAL A 28 1.13 12.98 15.17
C VAL A 28 -0.06 12.80 14.23
N ARG A 29 0.20 12.62 12.95
CA ARG A 29 -0.86 12.56 11.94
C ARG A 29 -1.58 11.22 11.94
N VAL A 30 -2.86 11.25 12.27
CA VAL A 30 -3.80 10.13 12.16
C VAL A 30 -4.86 10.48 11.12
N PRO A 31 -5.04 9.65 10.06
CA PRO A 31 -6.03 9.94 9.03
C PRO A 31 -7.46 9.79 9.55
N THR A 32 -8.38 10.58 9.00
CA THR A 32 -9.83 10.42 9.22
C THR A 32 -10.63 11.05 8.09
N ALA A 33 -11.75 10.44 7.70
CA ALA A 33 -12.68 10.98 6.72
C ALA A 33 -14.12 11.05 7.25
N CYS A 34 -14.43 10.44 8.40
CA CYS A 34 -15.78 10.36 8.98
C CYS A 34 -16.03 11.35 10.12
N GLY A 35 -15.11 12.27 10.39
CA GLY A 35 -15.25 13.18 11.54
C GLY A 35 -15.10 12.49 12.88
N ARG A 36 -14.34 11.39 12.96
CA ARG A 36 -13.98 10.64 14.19
C ARG A 36 -15.14 9.82 14.80
N ASN A 37 -16.10 9.38 13.99
CA ASN A 37 -17.22 8.54 14.44
C ASN A 37 -17.00 7.02 14.26
N GLY A 38 -15.80 6.59 13.80
CA GLY A 38 -15.45 5.18 13.62
C GLY A 38 -15.77 4.58 12.25
N GLU A 39 -16.58 5.22 11.40
CA GLU A 39 -17.11 4.62 10.18
C GLU A 39 -16.09 4.44 9.04
N CYS A 40 -15.07 5.31 8.95
CA CYS A 40 -14.15 5.28 7.81
C CYS A 40 -13.04 4.23 7.95
N HIS A 41 -12.74 3.76 9.15
CA HIS A 41 -11.66 2.83 9.50
C HIS A 41 -10.24 3.34 9.11
N GLU A 42 -10.08 4.66 8.95
CA GLU A 42 -8.79 5.25 8.54
C GLU A 42 -7.82 5.43 9.71
N CYS A 43 -8.33 5.67 10.91
CA CYS A 43 -7.55 6.04 12.09
C CYS A 43 -7.01 4.83 12.87
N VAL A 44 -6.67 3.74 12.19
CA VAL A 44 -6.06 2.58 12.83
C VAL A 44 -4.68 2.94 13.37
N VAL A 45 -4.45 2.61 14.65
CA VAL A 45 -3.17 2.75 15.35
C VAL A 45 -2.80 1.43 16.02
N GLU A 46 -1.52 1.21 16.22
CA GLU A 46 -1.01 0.09 16.99
C GLU A 46 -0.70 0.55 18.43
N ILE A 47 -1.26 -0.11 19.42
CA ILE A 47 -0.96 0.16 20.83
C ILE A 47 0.24 -0.69 21.23
N LYS A 48 1.36 -0.03 21.49
CA LYS A 48 2.62 -0.69 21.87
C LYS A 48 2.66 -1.07 23.34
N LYS A 49 2.05 -0.22 24.21
CA LYS A 49 1.93 -0.42 25.66
C LYS A 49 0.64 0.19 26.16
N GLY A 50 0.10 -0.35 27.26
CA GLY A 50 -1.04 0.21 27.95
C GLY A 50 -2.39 -0.10 27.28
N MET A 51 -2.52 -1.20 26.54
CA MET A 51 -3.79 -1.63 25.96
C MET A 51 -4.86 -1.82 27.02
N GLU A 52 -4.49 -2.33 28.19
CA GLU A 52 -5.34 -2.55 29.36
C GLU A 52 -5.84 -1.24 29.99
N SER A 53 -5.21 -0.13 29.66
CA SER A 53 -5.59 1.21 30.15
C SER A 53 -6.60 1.92 29.26
N LEU A 54 -6.98 1.29 28.14
CA LEU A 54 -7.94 1.82 27.19
C LEU A 54 -9.33 1.24 27.42
N SER A 55 -10.34 1.98 26.96
CA SER A 55 -11.73 1.52 26.91
C SER A 55 -11.87 0.19 26.19
N GLN A 56 -12.94 -0.54 26.46
CA GLN A 56 -13.29 -1.75 25.72
C GLN A 56 -13.44 -1.46 24.21
N LEU A 57 -13.23 -2.49 23.36
CA LEU A 57 -13.47 -2.39 21.93
C LEU A 57 -14.92 -2.01 21.64
N THR A 58 -15.12 -1.06 20.76
CA THR A 58 -16.45 -0.68 20.26
C THR A 58 -16.92 -1.61 19.13
N GLU A 59 -18.17 -1.47 18.71
CA GLU A 59 -18.71 -2.24 17.58
C GLU A 59 -17.95 -1.94 16.28
N GLU A 60 -17.52 -0.68 16.09
CA GLU A 60 -16.76 -0.22 14.93
C GLU A 60 -15.34 -0.81 14.88
N GLU A 61 -14.84 -1.34 15.99
CA GLU A 61 -13.50 -1.93 16.10
C GLU A 61 -13.49 -3.47 15.95
N THR A 62 -14.64 -4.11 15.78
CA THR A 62 -14.75 -5.59 15.72
C THR A 62 -13.95 -6.25 14.60
N PHE A 63 -13.57 -5.49 13.57
CA PHE A 63 -12.72 -5.95 12.49
C PHE A 63 -11.22 -5.97 12.86
N LEU A 64 -10.81 -5.27 13.93
CA LEU A 64 -9.42 -5.21 14.36
C LEU A 64 -9.02 -6.44 15.17
N ARG A 65 -7.75 -6.82 15.12
CA ARG A 65 -7.17 -7.95 15.86
C ARG A 65 -5.92 -7.50 16.60
N GLY A 66 -5.56 -8.23 17.66
CA GLY A 66 -4.34 -7.98 18.43
C GLY A 66 -4.35 -6.63 19.13
N ASN A 67 -3.29 -5.88 18.97
CA ASN A 67 -3.06 -4.60 19.64
C ASN A 67 -3.45 -3.37 18.79
N TYR A 68 -4.32 -3.54 17.80
CA TYR A 68 -4.80 -2.44 16.96
C TYR A 68 -6.10 -1.85 17.49
N ARG A 69 -6.22 -0.52 17.42
CA ARG A 69 -7.41 0.24 17.82
C ARG A 69 -7.74 1.30 16.76
N LEU A 70 -8.99 1.74 16.73
CA LEU A 70 -9.34 3.01 16.08
C LEU A 70 -9.01 4.15 17.05
N ALA A 71 -8.10 5.03 16.67
CA ALA A 71 -7.68 6.15 17.53
C ALA A 71 -8.84 7.00 18.03
N CYS A 72 -9.90 7.16 17.23
CA CYS A 72 -11.08 7.93 17.58
C CYS A 72 -12.06 7.19 18.52
N GLN A 73 -11.90 5.88 18.72
CA GLN A 73 -12.75 5.06 19.59
C GLN A 73 -12.04 4.67 20.89
N ALA A 74 -10.71 4.58 20.87
CA ALA A 74 -9.91 4.18 22.01
C ALA A 74 -9.75 5.33 23.02
N VAL A 75 -10.51 5.28 24.12
CA VAL A 75 -10.47 6.24 25.22
C VAL A 75 -9.49 5.78 26.29
N VAL A 76 -8.66 6.66 26.83
CA VAL A 76 -7.78 6.37 27.97
C VAL A 76 -8.60 6.43 29.26
N GLU A 77 -8.69 5.31 29.98
CA GLU A 77 -9.47 5.17 31.22
C GLU A 77 -8.58 5.10 32.47
N ASP A 78 -7.45 4.38 32.42
CA ASP A 78 -6.49 4.35 33.54
C ASP A 78 -5.45 5.47 33.40
N LEU A 79 -5.50 6.42 34.35
CA LEU A 79 -4.63 7.60 34.38
C LEU A 79 -3.24 7.34 35.01
N ASN A 80 -3.04 6.12 35.55
CA ASN A 80 -1.82 5.78 36.29
C ASN A 80 -0.81 4.96 35.47
N SER A 81 -1.24 4.50 34.32
CA SER A 81 -0.41 3.66 33.42
C SER A 81 0.00 4.43 32.16
N ASN A 82 1.21 4.18 31.70
CA ASN A 82 1.70 4.77 30.46
C ASN A 82 1.03 4.09 29.27
N VAL A 83 0.61 4.90 28.30
CA VAL A 83 0.10 4.42 27.01
C VAL A 83 1.08 4.81 25.92
N GLU A 84 1.44 3.88 25.07
CA GLU A 84 2.29 4.12 23.90
C GLU A 84 1.59 3.61 22.65
N PHE A 85 1.41 4.47 21.67
CA PHE A 85 0.83 4.11 20.39
C PHE A 85 1.71 4.52 19.23
N SER A 86 1.48 3.90 18.09
CA SER A 86 2.18 4.15 16.85
C SER A 86 1.17 4.23 15.71
N THR A 87 1.31 5.21 14.86
CA THR A 87 0.55 5.25 13.61
C THR A 87 1.13 4.25 12.63
N LEU A 88 0.30 3.68 11.76
CA LEU A 88 0.73 2.80 10.67
C LEU A 88 1.32 3.62 9.49
N ARG A 89 1.79 4.83 9.76
CA ARG A 89 2.29 5.78 8.77
C ARG A 89 3.77 6.09 8.94
N ARG A 90 4.49 5.23 9.64
CA ARG A 90 5.95 5.33 9.67
C ARG A 90 6.46 5.24 8.24
N GLN A 91 7.30 6.17 7.86
CA GLN A 91 7.92 6.21 6.54
C GLN A 91 9.21 5.40 6.59
N PRO A 92 9.22 4.16 6.09
CA PRO A 92 10.46 3.42 5.94
C PRO A 92 11.32 4.14 4.91
N LYS A 93 12.63 4.20 5.18
CA LYS A 93 13.59 4.72 4.22
C LYS A 93 13.72 3.75 3.06
N ILE A 94 13.28 4.16 1.89
CA ILE A 94 13.43 3.39 0.66
C ILE A 94 14.70 3.79 -0.08
N LEU A 95 15.35 2.79 -0.68
CA LEU A 95 16.47 3.05 -1.59
C LEU A 95 15.91 3.56 -2.92
N THR A 96 16.24 4.80 -3.26
CA THR A 96 15.86 5.42 -4.53
C THR A 96 17.00 5.40 -5.56
N SER A 97 18.17 4.86 -5.18
CA SER A 97 19.32 4.72 -6.05
C SER A 97 19.26 3.41 -6.84
N GLY A 98 18.97 3.51 -8.10
CA GLY A 98 18.99 2.38 -9.04
C GLY A 98 19.41 2.82 -10.43
N VAL A 99 19.71 1.85 -11.27
CA VAL A 99 19.96 2.12 -12.70
C VAL A 99 18.63 2.54 -13.32
N LYS A 100 18.53 3.80 -13.73
CA LYS A 100 17.36 4.29 -14.46
C LYS A 100 17.49 3.89 -15.93
N ARG A 101 16.54 3.07 -16.38
CA ARG A 101 16.37 2.83 -17.81
C ARG A 101 15.75 4.06 -18.46
N PRO A 102 16.29 4.58 -19.59
CA PRO A 102 15.57 5.52 -20.41
C PRO A 102 14.43 4.77 -21.11
N VAL A 103 13.21 4.93 -20.65
CA VAL A 103 12.01 4.44 -21.32
C VAL A 103 11.33 5.59 -22.03
N GLY A 104 10.81 5.32 -23.24
CA GLY A 104 9.92 6.25 -23.92
C GLY A 104 8.65 6.45 -23.09
N LEU A 105 8.19 7.68 -22.99
CA LEU A 105 6.95 7.99 -22.28
C LEU A 105 5.76 7.77 -23.23
N GLU A 106 5.04 6.66 -23.03
CA GLU A 106 3.83 6.32 -23.78
C GLU A 106 2.62 6.38 -22.86
N SER A 107 2.29 7.59 -22.41
CA SER A 107 1.14 7.80 -21.52
C SER A 107 -0.19 7.61 -22.25
N VAL A 108 -1.15 6.96 -21.61
CA VAL A 108 -2.53 6.87 -22.07
C VAL A 108 -3.24 8.23 -21.94
N ALA A 109 -2.79 9.08 -21.02
CA ALA A 109 -3.29 10.43 -20.82
C ALA A 109 -2.41 11.44 -21.57
N THR A 110 -2.99 12.20 -22.50
CA THR A 110 -2.26 13.12 -23.38
C THR A 110 -2.95 14.48 -23.46
N LYS A 111 -2.14 15.51 -23.74
CA LYS A 111 -2.63 16.86 -24.01
C LYS A 111 -2.80 17.07 -25.52
N ARG A 112 -3.98 17.58 -25.90
CA ARG A 112 -4.26 18.03 -27.26
C ARG A 112 -4.91 19.42 -27.20
N GLY A 113 -4.15 20.46 -27.50
CA GLY A 113 -4.58 21.86 -27.32
C GLY A 113 -4.78 22.20 -25.84
N ASP A 114 -5.97 22.64 -25.47
CA ASP A 114 -6.39 22.95 -24.08
C ASP A 114 -7.18 21.81 -23.41
N ARG A 115 -7.16 20.60 -23.99
CA ARG A 115 -7.89 19.43 -23.54
C ARG A 115 -6.95 18.31 -23.10
N VAL A 116 -7.44 17.47 -22.18
CA VAL A 116 -6.82 16.22 -21.74
C VAL A 116 -7.63 15.05 -22.30
N PHE A 117 -6.92 14.15 -22.97
CA PHE A 117 -7.48 12.91 -23.52
C PHE A 117 -6.97 11.71 -22.73
N ILE A 118 -7.83 10.73 -22.50
CA ILE A 118 -7.47 9.39 -22.02
C ILE A 118 -7.76 8.43 -23.19
N GLY A 119 -6.67 7.92 -23.80
CA GLY A 119 -6.77 7.29 -25.11
C GLY A 119 -7.30 8.29 -26.16
N GLU A 120 -8.42 7.96 -26.78
CA GLU A 120 -9.08 8.85 -27.76
C GLU A 120 -10.22 9.67 -27.18
N LEU A 121 -10.55 9.50 -25.88
CA LEU A 121 -11.67 10.17 -25.23
C LEU A 121 -11.23 11.53 -24.69
N ASP A 122 -11.94 12.59 -25.07
CA ASP A 122 -11.79 13.94 -24.53
C ASP A 122 -12.47 14.00 -23.15
N GLU A 123 -11.68 14.01 -22.07
CA GLU A 123 -12.16 13.80 -20.73
C GLU A 123 -12.16 15.07 -19.86
N ASP A 124 -11.19 15.98 -20.05
CA ASP A 124 -11.06 17.15 -19.18
C ASP A 124 -10.47 18.35 -19.92
N ARG A 125 -10.59 19.52 -19.30
CA ARG A 125 -9.84 20.70 -19.69
C ARG A 125 -8.45 20.67 -19.04
N TYR A 126 -7.41 20.97 -19.83
CA TYR A 126 -6.06 21.06 -19.30
C TYR A 126 -5.93 22.19 -18.24
N GLN A 127 -5.38 21.87 -17.09
CA GLN A 127 -5.24 22.77 -15.95
C GLN A 127 -3.82 22.74 -15.37
N GLY A 128 -2.83 22.75 -16.25
CA GLY A 128 -1.42 22.92 -15.92
C GLY A 128 -0.65 21.60 -15.71
N HIS A 129 -1.32 20.48 -15.44
CA HIS A 129 -0.65 19.20 -15.16
C HIS A 129 -1.44 18.02 -15.72
N ILE A 130 -0.69 17.02 -16.23
CA ILE A 130 -1.18 15.67 -16.50
C ILE A 130 -0.30 14.72 -15.69
N LEU A 131 -0.83 14.17 -14.63
CA LEU A 131 -0.08 13.35 -13.68
C LEU A 131 -0.48 11.88 -13.79
N GLY A 132 0.47 11.02 -13.47
CA GLY A 132 0.31 9.60 -13.24
C GLY A 132 0.62 9.25 -11.78
N LEU A 133 0.11 8.09 -11.35
CA LEU A 133 0.45 7.46 -10.09
C LEU A 133 1.10 6.10 -10.36
N ALA A 134 2.31 5.89 -9.91
CA ALA A 134 2.93 4.58 -9.83
C ALA A 134 2.87 4.10 -8.37
N GLY A 135 2.37 2.90 -8.12
CA GLY A 135 2.24 2.36 -6.78
C GLY A 135 2.69 0.90 -6.69
N ASP A 136 3.61 0.64 -5.78
CA ASP A 136 3.98 -0.70 -5.33
C ASP A 136 3.25 -1.01 -4.03
N ILE A 137 2.40 -2.03 -4.07
CA ILE A 137 1.53 -2.45 -2.96
C ILE A 137 2.16 -3.68 -2.31
N GLY A 138 3.24 -3.42 -1.60
CA GLY A 138 3.96 -4.47 -0.88
C GLY A 138 3.19 -5.03 0.32
N THR A 139 3.54 -6.21 0.79
CA THR A 139 2.93 -6.83 1.97
C THR A 139 3.21 -6.00 3.24
N THR A 140 4.42 -5.47 3.38
CA THR A 140 4.84 -4.69 4.55
C THR A 140 4.85 -3.20 4.28
N THR A 141 5.34 -2.78 3.12
CA THR A 141 5.52 -1.38 2.74
C THR A 141 4.80 -1.07 1.44
N ILE A 142 4.16 0.10 1.39
CA ILE A 142 3.57 0.65 0.17
C ILE A 142 4.42 1.82 -0.28
N VAL A 143 4.72 1.90 -1.56
CA VAL A 143 5.43 3.01 -2.19
C VAL A 143 4.56 3.63 -3.26
N LEU A 144 4.37 4.94 -3.21
CA LEU A 144 3.62 5.71 -4.20
C LEU A 144 4.52 6.79 -4.80
N SER A 145 4.52 6.92 -6.12
CA SER A 145 5.21 7.99 -6.84
C SER A 145 4.23 8.73 -7.74
N ILE A 146 4.21 10.04 -7.65
CA ILE A 146 3.51 10.92 -8.58
C ILE A 146 4.46 11.28 -9.71
N VAL A 147 4.04 11.01 -10.93
CA VAL A 147 4.83 11.21 -12.16
C VAL A 147 4.17 12.25 -13.03
N ASP A 148 4.93 13.21 -13.52
CA ASP A 148 4.48 14.11 -14.58
C ASP A 148 4.48 13.35 -15.92
N LEU A 149 3.31 13.19 -16.53
CA LEU A 149 3.15 12.42 -17.78
C LEU A 149 3.49 13.23 -19.03
N GLU A 150 3.82 14.51 -18.88
CA GLU A 150 4.32 15.34 -20.00
C GLU A 150 5.86 15.26 -20.09
N SER A 151 6.58 15.14 -18.96
CA SER A 151 8.06 15.08 -18.93
C SER A 151 8.62 13.69 -18.57
N GLY A 152 7.86 12.87 -17.87
CA GLY A 152 8.34 11.59 -17.30
C GLY A 152 9.04 11.74 -15.94
N ASP A 153 9.11 12.95 -15.38
CA ASP A 153 9.77 13.19 -14.12
C ASP A 153 8.92 12.75 -12.94
N ILE A 154 9.56 12.19 -11.92
CA ILE A 154 8.92 11.90 -10.64
C ILE A 154 8.83 13.21 -9.84
N LEU A 155 7.60 13.66 -9.60
CA LEU A 155 7.32 14.87 -8.85
C LEU A 155 7.57 14.69 -7.34
N THR A 156 7.10 13.57 -6.80
CA THR A 156 7.25 13.21 -5.39
C THR A 156 7.05 11.72 -5.18
N THR A 157 7.69 11.16 -4.17
CA THR A 157 7.54 9.77 -3.74
C THR A 157 7.24 9.71 -2.27
N SER A 158 6.33 8.85 -1.86
CA SER A 158 6.03 8.55 -0.47
C SER A 158 6.06 7.06 -0.23
N SER A 159 6.50 6.66 0.96
CA SER A 159 6.44 5.28 1.44
C SER A 159 5.80 5.24 2.81
N PHE A 160 5.00 4.21 3.08
CA PHE A 160 4.37 4.00 4.38
C PHE A 160 4.10 2.52 4.65
N GLU A 161 3.95 2.16 5.92
CA GLU A 161 3.61 0.79 6.30
C GLU A 161 2.25 0.37 5.75
N ASN A 162 2.14 -0.87 5.29
CA ASN A 162 0.87 -1.39 4.81
C ASN A 162 -0.12 -1.51 5.99
N PRO A 163 -1.23 -0.75 5.96
CA PRO A 163 -2.18 -0.68 7.08
C PRO A 163 -2.94 -1.99 7.31
N GLN A 164 -2.83 -2.96 6.42
CA GLN A 164 -3.49 -4.28 6.54
C GLN A 164 -2.85 -5.19 7.61
N ARG A 165 -1.85 -4.74 8.36
CA ARG A 165 -1.16 -5.53 9.39
C ARG A 165 -2.10 -6.10 10.47
N PHE A 166 -3.20 -5.43 10.78
CA PHE A 166 -4.22 -5.96 11.70
C PHE A 166 -4.87 -7.26 11.19
N GLY A 167 -4.86 -7.53 9.89
CA GLY A 167 -5.34 -8.78 9.30
C GLY A 167 -4.26 -9.87 9.19
N GLY A 168 -3.00 -9.53 9.48
CA GLY A 168 -1.86 -10.44 9.47
C GLY A 168 -0.59 -9.82 8.92
N SER A 169 0.55 -10.32 9.39
CA SER A 169 1.89 -9.88 8.96
C SER A 169 2.29 -10.41 7.59
N ASP A 170 1.67 -11.50 7.13
CA ASP A 170 1.97 -12.19 5.88
C ASP A 170 0.71 -12.40 5.01
N VAL A 171 0.92 -12.85 3.78
CA VAL A 171 -0.14 -13.03 2.78
C VAL A 171 -1.16 -14.12 3.18
N MET A 172 -0.72 -15.21 3.82
CA MET A 172 -1.60 -16.33 4.19
C MET A 172 -2.57 -15.91 5.32
N ASN A 173 -2.07 -15.17 6.30
CA ASN A 173 -2.89 -14.62 7.36
C ASN A 173 -3.93 -13.63 6.80
N ARG A 174 -3.56 -12.79 5.82
CA ARG A 174 -4.50 -11.87 5.16
C ARG A 174 -5.54 -12.59 4.32
N ILE A 175 -5.18 -13.66 3.61
CA ILE A 175 -6.13 -14.50 2.90
C ILE A 175 -7.13 -15.11 3.89
N SER A 176 -6.65 -15.68 4.98
CA SER A 176 -7.50 -16.24 6.03
C SER A 176 -8.41 -15.19 6.67
N TYR A 177 -7.90 -13.99 6.91
CA TYR A 177 -8.68 -12.86 7.43
C TYR A 177 -9.82 -12.46 6.48
N ASP A 178 -9.50 -12.25 5.19
CA ASP A 178 -10.47 -11.83 4.17
C ASP A 178 -11.51 -12.94 3.83
N GLY A 179 -11.21 -14.19 4.15
CA GLY A 179 -12.16 -15.30 4.07
C GLY A 179 -13.16 -15.36 5.24
N GLY A 180 -12.94 -14.57 6.29
CA GLY A 180 -13.74 -14.52 7.50
C GLY A 180 -14.90 -13.52 7.46
N PRO A 181 -15.49 -13.20 8.63
CA PRO A 181 -16.62 -12.27 8.74
C PRO A 181 -16.28 -10.83 8.33
N ASN A 182 -15.00 -10.45 8.36
CA ASN A 182 -14.51 -9.11 8.08
C ASN A 182 -14.03 -8.97 6.62
N LYS A 183 -14.62 -9.71 5.70
CA LYS A 183 -14.30 -9.67 4.28
C LYS A 183 -14.43 -8.25 3.72
N GLY A 184 -13.40 -7.81 3.00
CA GLY A 184 -13.35 -6.49 2.37
C GLY A 184 -12.75 -5.38 3.23
N GLU A 185 -12.56 -5.58 4.55
CA GLU A 185 -11.95 -4.57 5.42
C GLU A 185 -10.49 -4.29 5.05
N LEU A 186 -9.74 -5.31 4.60
CA LEU A 186 -8.37 -5.13 4.11
C LEU A 186 -8.32 -4.16 2.91
N LYS A 187 -9.25 -4.33 1.96
CA LYS A 187 -9.37 -3.42 0.81
C LYS A 187 -9.74 -2.01 1.25
N LYS A 188 -10.73 -1.89 2.15
CA LYS A 188 -11.24 -0.60 2.62
C LYS A 188 -10.14 0.23 3.26
N VAL A 189 -9.40 -0.33 4.20
CA VAL A 189 -8.32 0.37 4.93
C VAL A 189 -7.14 0.70 4.00
N LEU A 190 -6.75 -0.24 3.12
CA LEU A 190 -5.68 -0.02 2.14
C LEU A 190 -6.02 1.15 1.19
N LEU A 191 -7.21 1.11 0.57
CA LEU A 191 -7.64 2.13 -0.38
C LEU A 191 -7.80 3.50 0.28
N SER A 192 -8.28 3.52 1.52
CA SER A 192 -8.39 4.74 2.32
C SER A 192 -7.02 5.37 2.57
N SER A 193 -6.04 4.56 2.96
CA SER A 193 -4.67 5.02 3.20
C SER A 193 -4.00 5.55 1.93
N ILE A 194 -4.17 4.87 0.79
CA ILE A 194 -3.68 5.34 -0.52
C ILE A 194 -4.34 6.69 -0.87
N ASN A 195 -5.65 6.80 -0.71
CA ASN A 195 -6.38 8.04 -0.97
C ASN A 195 -5.93 9.22 -0.11
N TYR A 196 -5.63 8.95 1.15
CA TYR A 196 -5.11 9.96 2.07
C TYR A 196 -3.70 10.38 1.62
N GLU A 197 -2.82 9.43 1.35
CA GLU A 197 -1.43 9.70 0.99
C GLU A 197 -1.31 10.53 -0.28
N ILE A 198 -2.07 10.19 -1.33
CA ILE A 198 -2.16 11.01 -2.55
C ILE A 198 -2.52 12.46 -2.22
N GLY A 199 -3.43 12.66 -1.25
CA GLY A 199 -3.80 14.01 -0.82
C GLY A 199 -2.65 14.78 -0.18
N GLU A 200 -1.89 14.13 0.70
CA GLU A 200 -0.75 14.75 1.37
C GLU A 200 0.40 15.02 0.39
N MET A 201 0.74 14.06 -0.48
CA MET A 201 1.77 14.23 -1.51
C MET A 201 1.51 15.45 -2.41
N LEU A 202 0.28 15.65 -2.86
CA LEU A 202 -0.07 16.74 -3.76
C LEU A 202 -0.31 18.09 -3.06
N LYS A 203 -0.57 18.08 -1.76
CA LYS A 203 -0.79 19.29 -0.96
C LYS A 203 0.46 20.19 -0.93
N GLU A 204 1.63 19.61 -0.80
CA GLU A 204 2.91 20.33 -0.83
C GLU A 204 3.14 21.04 -2.16
N HIS A 205 2.71 20.42 -3.25
CA HIS A 205 2.80 20.98 -4.60
C HIS A 205 1.62 21.90 -4.97
N LYS A 206 0.60 22.04 -4.11
CA LYS A 206 -0.63 22.80 -4.35
C LYS A 206 -1.39 22.33 -5.61
N ILE A 207 -1.28 21.05 -5.95
CA ILE A 207 -1.93 20.44 -7.11
C ILE A 207 -3.15 19.66 -6.65
N HIS A 208 -4.26 19.81 -7.36
CA HIS A 208 -5.47 19.07 -7.04
C HIS A 208 -5.38 17.62 -7.55
N ARG A 209 -5.75 16.62 -6.72
CA ARG A 209 -5.66 15.18 -7.02
C ARG A 209 -6.36 14.75 -8.32
N ARG A 210 -7.35 15.49 -8.80
CA ARG A 210 -7.99 15.26 -10.10
C ARG A 210 -7.08 15.56 -11.31
N ARG A 211 -5.81 15.91 -11.10
CA ARG A 211 -4.81 16.01 -12.17
C ARG A 211 -4.08 14.68 -12.42
N ILE A 212 -4.42 13.63 -11.66
CA ILE A 212 -3.96 12.26 -11.91
C ILE A 212 -4.97 11.58 -12.83
N TYR A 213 -4.54 11.26 -14.06
CA TYR A 213 -5.36 10.68 -15.13
C TYR A 213 -5.02 9.24 -15.46
N ASP A 214 -3.93 8.72 -14.92
CA ASP A 214 -3.48 7.35 -15.10
C ASP A 214 -2.86 6.83 -13.80
N ALA A 215 -3.04 5.55 -13.50
CA ALA A 215 -2.38 4.91 -12.36
C ALA A 215 -1.99 3.48 -12.70
N VAL A 216 -0.76 3.12 -12.34
CA VAL A 216 -0.26 1.74 -12.39
C VAL A 216 -0.02 1.30 -10.95
N LEU A 217 -0.74 0.26 -10.52
CA LEU A 217 -0.66 -0.29 -9.18
C LEU A 217 -0.26 -1.75 -9.27
N VAL A 218 0.93 -2.08 -8.78
CA VAL A 218 1.48 -3.43 -8.80
C VAL A 218 1.59 -4.01 -7.40
N GLY A 219 1.84 -5.30 -7.29
CA GLY A 219 2.03 -6.02 -6.04
C GLY A 219 1.96 -7.51 -6.27
N ASN A 220 2.34 -8.29 -5.25
CA ASN A 220 2.16 -9.74 -5.33
C ASN A 220 0.69 -10.09 -5.53
N THR A 221 0.42 -11.31 -5.96
CA THR A 221 -0.94 -11.74 -6.35
C THR A 221 -1.98 -11.43 -5.28
N THR A 222 -1.68 -11.68 -4.01
CA THR A 222 -2.62 -11.47 -2.90
C THR A 222 -2.89 -9.99 -2.67
N MET A 223 -1.84 -9.15 -2.60
CA MET A 223 -2.00 -7.71 -2.35
C MET A 223 -2.74 -7.02 -3.48
N ARG A 224 -2.40 -7.37 -4.71
CA ARG A 224 -3.10 -6.89 -5.91
C ARG A 224 -4.58 -7.27 -5.87
N ASP A 225 -4.87 -8.55 -5.68
CA ASP A 225 -6.24 -9.06 -5.74
C ASP A 225 -7.11 -8.48 -4.60
N ILE A 226 -6.58 -8.33 -3.38
CA ILE A 226 -7.28 -7.63 -2.29
C ILE A 226 -7.59 -6.17 -2.69
N LEU A 227 -6.62 -5.43 -3.22
CA LEU A 227 -6.81 -4.03 -3.63
C LEU A 227 -7.94 -3.91 -4.67
N PHE A 228 -7.94 -4.79 -5.66
CA PHE A 228 -8.95 -4.78 -6.72
C PHE A 228 -10.28 -5.45 -6.31
N GLY A 229 -10.36 -6.03 -5.11
CA GLY A 229 -11.58 -6.68 -4.59
C GLY A 229 -11.85 -8.04 -5.24
N VAL A 230 -10.81 -8.67 -5.76
CA VAL A 230 -10.83 -10.04 -6.27
C VAL A 230 -10.77 -11.01 -5.10
N ASN A 231 -11.55 -12.09 -5.13
CA ASN A 231 -11.52 -13.11 -4.08
C ASN A 231 -10.16 -13.82 -4.05
N VAL A 232 -9.50 -13.81 -2.91
CA VAL A 232 -8.14 -14.33 -2.71
C VAL A 232 -8.08 -15.75 -2.15
N GLN A 233 -9.22 -16.39 -1.83
CA GLN A 233 -9.22 -17.68 -1.17
C GLN A 233 -8.51 -18.76 -2.02
N SER A 234 -8.68 -18.75 -3.33
CA SER A 234 -8.03 -19.68 -4.24
C SER A 234 -6.49 -19.52 -4.31
N VAL A 235 -5.96 -18.36 -3.91
CA VAL A 235 -4.50 -18.14 -3.79
C VAL A 235 -3.94 -18.81 -2.53
N GLY A 236 -4.77 -19.03 -1.51
CA GLY A 236 -4.42 -19.73 -0.27
C GLY A 236 -4.52 -21.25 -0.33
N GLU A 237 -5.09 -21.81 -1.39
CA GLU A 237 -5.34 -23.22 -1.56
C GLU A 237 -4.72 -23.75 -2.86
N LYS A 238 -4.29 -25.03 -2.84
CA LYS A 238 -3.75 -25.65 -4.06
C LYS A 238 -4.76 -25.56 -5.22
N PRO A 239 -4.36 -25.14 -6.43
CA PRO A 239 -2.99 -24.94 -6.92
C PRO A 239 -2.41 -23.52 -6.68
N TYR A 240 -2.90 -22.74 -5.72
CA TYR A 240 -2.43 -21.40 -5.32
C TYR A 240 -2.55 -20.35 -6.44
N LYS A 241 -3.63 -20.35 -7.18
CA LYS A 241 -3.85 -19.49 -8.34
C LYS A 241 -4.99 -18.50 -8.06
N SER A 242 -4.81 -17.26 -8.51
CA SER A 242 -5.89 -16.29 -8.56
C SER A 242 -7.05 -16.77 -9.43
N ILE A 243 -8.28 -16.41 -9.07
CA ILE A 243 -9.46 -16.67 -9.92
C ILE A 243 -9.32 -16.00 -11.30
N ILE A 244 -8.58 -14.90 -11.40
CA ILE A 244 -8.26 -14.24 -12.68
C ILE A 244 -7.33 -15.13 -13.52
N GLN A 245 -6.36 -15.79 -12.90
CA GLN A 245 -5.48 -16.74 -13.58
C GLN A 245 -6.27 -17.96 -14.08
N HIS A 246 -7.17 -18.51 -13.26
CA HIS A 246 -8.08 -19.57 -13.69
C HIS A 246 -8.95 -19.15 -14.88
N SER A 247 -9.47 -17.91 -14.86
CA SER A 247 -10.26 -17.37 -15.96
C SER A 247 -9.46 -17.25 -17.26
N MET A 248 -8.18 -16.88 -17.18
CA MET A 248 -7.30 -16.84 -18.35
C MET A 248 -7.00 -18.25 -18.87
N GLU A 249 -6.66 -19.19 -18.00
CA GLU A 249 -6.36 -20.59 -18.37
C GLU A 249 -7.58 -21.31 -18.99
N SER A 250 -8.80 -20.96 -18.57
CA SER A 250 -10.04 -21.47 -19.17
C SER A 250 -10.43 -20.78 -20.49
N GLY A 251 -9.68 -19.77 -20.93
CA GLY A 251 -9.97 -19.00 -22.14
C GLY A 251 -11.12 -17.99 -22.00
N SER A 252 -11.67 -17.78 -20.80
CA SER A 252 -12.68 -16.76 -20.54
C SER A 252 -12.11 -15.35 -20.42
N ARG A 253 -10.78 -15.23 -20.41
CA ARG A 253 -10.03 -13.98 -20.32
C ARG A 253 -8.70 -14.08 -21.07
N GLU A 254 -8.31 -13.01 -21.76
CA GLU A 254 -7.08 -12.99 -22.57
C GLU A 254 -5.81 -12.73 -21.74
N SER A 255 -5.94 -12.07 -20.61
CA SER A 255 -4.80 -11.67 -19.76
C SER A 255 -5.20 -11.65 -18.30
N THR A 256 -4.21 -11.81 -17.41
CA THR A 256 -4.39 -11.61 -15.96
C THR A 256 -4.25 -10.14 -15.55
N ALA A 257 -3.91 -9.23 -16.47
CA ALA A 257 -3.89 -7.79 -16.19
C ALA A 257 -5.29 -7.26 -15.83
N ILE A 258 -5.34 -6.24 -15.00
CA ILE A 258 -6.58 -5.55 -14.62
C ILE A 258 -6.54 -4.13 -15.19
N ASN A 259 -7.65 -3.71 -15.78
CA ASN A 259 -7.84 -2.35 -16.28
C ASN A 259 -9.25 -1.90 -15.95
N ILE A 260 -9.39 -0.93 -15.04
CA ILE A 260 -10.66 -0.37 -14.58
C ILE A 260 -10.54 1.14 -14.41
N SER A 261 -11.66 1.83 -14.19
CA SER A 261 -11.61 3.26 -13.86
C SER A 261 -11.30 3.52 -12.38
N ALA A 262 -10.79 4.71 -12.08
CA ALA A 262 -10.58 5.15 -10.70
C ALA A 262 -11.87 5.14 -9.87
N LYS A 263 -13.00 5.48 -10.50
CA LYS A 263 -14.33 5.43 -9.89
C LYS A 263 -14.72 4.02 -9.47
N GLU A 264 -14.45 3.00 -10.31
CA GLU A 264 -14.76 1.60 -10.01
C GLU A 264 -13.91 1.06 -8.87
N LEU A 265 -12.62 1.42 -8.81
CA LEU A 265 -11.75 1.04 -7.71
C LEU A 265 -12.13 1.77 -6.40
N GLY A 266 -12.62 3.01 -6.48
CA GLY A 266 -12.83 3.92 -5.36
C GLY A 266 -11.59 4.80 -5.05
N LEU A 267 -10.68 4.94 -6.03
CA LEU A 267 -9.53 5.83 -5.90
C LEU A 267 -9.96 7.27 -6.18
N ARG A 268 -9.65 8.19 -5.24
CA ARG A 268 -10.12 9.59 -5.27
C ARG A 268 -9.17 10.48 -6.09
N ILE A 269 -9.02 10.16 -7.38
CA ILE A 269 -8.30 10.93 -8.41
C ILE A 269 -9.29 11.37 -9.49
N PHE A 270 -8.88 11.61 -10.74
CA PHE A 270 -9.83 11.83 -11.83
C PHE A 270 -10.72 10.60 -12.02
N PRO A 271 -12.05 10.72 -12.02
CA PRO A 271 -12.93 9.54 -11.95
C PRO A 271 -12.78 8.53 -13.10
N GLN A 272 -12.49 9.00 -14.31
CA GLN A 272 -12.25 8.20 -15.49
C GLN A 272 -10.77 7.86 -15.70
N ALA A 273 -9.89 8.25 -14.78
CA ALA A 273 -8.49 7.85 -14.82
C ALA A 273 -8.39 6.32 -14.97
N ARG A 274 -7.52 5.88 -15.86
CA ARG A 274 -7.21 4.46 -16.00
C ARG A 274 -6.47 3.98 -14.76
N ILE A 275 -6.92 2.88 -14.20
CA ILE A 275 -6.18 2.12 -13.18
C ILE A 275 -5.78 0.81 -13.81
N TYR A 276 -4.49 0.63 -13.94
CA TYR A 276 -3.90 -0.57 -14.54
C TYR A 276 -3.08 -1.34 -13.52
N SER A 277 -3.18 -2.66 -13.54
CA SER A 277 -2.25 -3.55 -12.88
C SER A 277 -1.77 -4.58 -13.89
N GLY A 278 -0.45 -4.75 -13.98
CA GLY A 278 0.18 -5.65 -14.92
C GLY A 278 -0.26 -7.12 -14.77
N PRO A 279 0.14 -7.98 -15.70
CA PRO A 279 -0.18 -9.40 -15.63
C PRO A 279 0.50 -10.05 -14.42
N LEU A 280 -0.10 -11.13 -13.92
CA LEU A 280 0.54 -12.02 -12.96
C LEU A 280 1.55 -12.91 -13.68
N ILE A 281 2.67 -13.19 -13.05
CA ILE A 281 3.60 -14.22 -13.50
C ILE A 281 3.00 -15.61 -13.21
N GLY A 282 2.44 -15.79 -12.01
CA GLY A 282 1.69 -16.98 -11.64
C GLY A 282 1.77 -17.32 -10.16
N SER A 283 0.74 -17.96 -9.64
CA SER A 283 0.62 -18.26 -8.19
C SER A 283 0.79 -17.03 -7.33
N HIS A 284 1.75 -17.01 -6.40
CA HIS A 284 2.02 -15.85 -5.54
C HIS A 284 2.85 -14.75 -6.23
N VAL A 285 3.54 -15.08 -7.34
CA VAL A 285 4.38 -14.14 -8.09
C VAL A 285 3.48 -13.20 -8.90
N GLY A 286 3.46 -11.95 -8.48
CA GLY A 286 2.48 -10.97 -8.91
C GLY A 286 2.90 -10.06 -10.04
N SER A 287 2.23 -8.92 -10.11
CA SER A 287 2.48 -7.86 -11.09
C SER A 287 3.66 -6.95 -10.71
N ASP A 288 4.12 -6.99 -9.47
CA ASP A 288 5.36 -6.39 -8.99
C ASP A 288 6.56 -6.99 -9.75
N VAL A 289 6.70 -8.31 -9.71
CA VAL A 289 7.76 -9.01 -10.45
C VAL A 289 7.65 -8.79 -11.96
N ALA A 290 6.43 -8.69 -12.50
CA ALA A 290 6.27 -8.33 -13.92
C ALA A 290 6.82 -6.92 -14.23
N ALA A 291 6.63 -5.97 -13.32
CA ALA A 291 7.17 -4.62 -13.44
C ALA A 291 8.71 -4.61 -13.29
N ASP A 292 9.26 -5.41 -12.37
CA ASP A 292 10.70 -5.56 -12.18
C ASP A 292 11.39 -6.14 -13.42
N LEU A 293 10.79 -7.19 -14.02
CA LEU A 293 11.29 -7.77 -15.27
C LEU A 293 11.31 -6.75 -16.41
N LEU A 294 10.29 -5.90 -16.48
CA LEU A 294 10.25 -4.79 -17.44
C LEU A 294 11.36 -3.76 -17.14
N ALA A 295 11.57 -3.42 -15.86
CA ALA A 295 12.57 -2.45 -15.44
C ALA A 295 14.01 -2.88 -15.78
N ILE A 296 14.33 -4.18 -15.67
CA ILE A 296 15.64 -4.74 -16.03
C ILE A 296 15.77 -5.16 -17.49
N MET A 297 14.75 -4.91 -18.33
CA MET A 297 14.75 -5.27 -19.77
C MET A 297 14.86 -6.79 -19.98
N ALA A 298 14.25 -7.59 -19.15
CA ALA A 298 14.32 -9.04 -19.24
C ALA A 298 13.74 -9.62 -20.54
N ASP A 299 12.81 -8.88 -21.15
CA ASP A 299 12.23 -9.16 -22.48
C ASP A 299 13.23 -9.00 -23.65
N GLU A 300 14.36 -8.32 -23.42
CA GLU A 300 15.44 -8.15 -24.39
C GLU A 300 16.65 -9.05 -24.08
N ALA A 301 16.66 -9.76 -22.95
CA ALA A 301 17.80 -10.50 -22.45
C ALA A 301 18.12 -11.75 -23.30
N GLU A 302 19.21 -11.72 -24.05
CA GLU A 302 19.75 -12.86 -24.81
C GLU A 302 20.54 -13.83 -23.93
N GLN A 303 21.22 -13.29 -22.90
CA GLN A 303 21.93 -14.07 -21.90
C GLN A 303 21.05 -14.31 -20.67
N PRO A 304 21.24 -15.40 -19.94
CA PRO A 304 20.48 -15.65 -18.72
C PRO A 304 20.66 -14.49 -17.73
N VAL A 305 19.53 -13.94 -17.28
CA VAL A 305 19.45 -12.96 -16.19
C VAL A 305 18.82 -13.63 -14.98
N MET A 306 19.19 -13.18 -13.78
CA MET A 306 18.56 -13.56 -12.54
C MET A 306 18.07 -12.30 -11.85
N LEU A 307 16.75 -12.22 -11.62
CA LEU A 307 16.11 -11.24 -10.77
C LEU A 307 15.87 -11.86 -9.41
N VAL A 308 16.22 -11.14 -8.35
CA VAL A 308 15.87 -11.49 -6.97
C VAL A 308 15.18 -10.27 -6.35
N ASP A 309 13.88 -10.38 -6.16
CA ASP A 309 13.08 -9.39 -5.44
C ASP A 309 13.03 -9.78 -3.96
N ILE A 310 13.68 -8.99 -3.11
CA ILE A 310 13.87 -9.30 -1.69
C ILE A 310 12.86 -8.49 -0.87
N GLY A 311 11.86 -9.18 -0.33
CA GLY A 311 10.83 -8.61 0.52
C GLY A 311 10.36 -9.60 1.58
N THR A 312 9.20 -9.37 2.14
CA THR A 312 8.49 -10.31 3.06
C THR A 312 8.28 -11.67 2.39
N ASN A 313 7.97 -11.66 1.09
CA ASN A 313 8.17 -12.80 0.20
C ASN A 313 9.36 -12.46 -0.69
N THR A 314 10.17 -13.45 -1.00
CA THR A 314 11.30 -13.28 -1.92
C THR A 314 11.01 -14.05 -3.19
N GLU A 315 10.98 -13.32 -4.30
CA GLU A 315 10.78 -13.89 -5.62
C GLU A 315 12.10 -13.98 -6.36
N VAL A 316 12.32 -15.14 -7.00
CA VAL A 316 13.49 -15.37 -7.84
C VAL A 316 13.02 -15.72 -9.24
N VAL A 317 13.48 -14.97 -10.24
CA VAL A 317 13.24 -15.28 -11.64
C VAL A 317 14.57 -15.46 -12.35
N ILE A 318 14.70 -16.53 -13.13
CA ILE A 318 15.92 -16.80 -13.91
C ILE A 318 15.55 -17.25 -15.34
N GLY A 319 16.26 -16.75 -16.32
CA GLY A 319 16.10 -17.16 -17.70
C GLY A 319 16.55 -16.13 -18.71
N THR A 320 16.13 -16.33 -19.95
CA THR A 320 16.32 -15.42 -21.08
C THR A 320 14.96 -14.92 -21.56
N ARG A 321 14.93 -14.00 -22.53
CA ARG A 321 13.68 -13.54 -23.16
C ARG A 321 12.79 -14.65 -23.69
N ASP A 322 13.37 -15.80 -24.08
CA ASP A 322 12.62 -16.91 -24.69
C ASP A 322 11.98 -17.83 -23.66
N LYS A 323 12.61 -17.94 -22.47
CA LYS A 323 12.10 -18.79 -21.38
C LYS A 323 12.63 -18.33 -20.04
N MET A 324 11.71 -18.10 -19.11
CA MET A 324 11.99 -17.80 -17.71
C MET A 324 11.27 -18.79 -16.80
N VAL A 325 11.84 -19.00 -15.62
CA VAL A 325 11.21 -19.71 -14.51
C VAL A 325 11.21 -18.80 -13.29
N ALA A 326 10.12 -18.84 -12.53
CA ALA A 326 9.95 -18.04 -11.34
C ALA A 326 9.59 -18.93 -10.14
N ALA A 327 10.05 -18.53 -8.96
CA ALA A 327 9.66 -19.12 -7.68
C ALA A 327 9.48 -18.04 -6.64
N SER A 328 8.49 -18.21 -5.75
CA SER A 328 8.30 -17.37 -4.58
C SER A 328 8.62 -18.19 -3.32
N CYS A 329 9.32 -17.57 -2.38
CA CYS A 329 9.71 -18.17 -1.11
C CYS A 329 9.32 -17.23 0.03
N PRO A 330 8.59 -17.67 1.06
CA PRO A 330 8.31 -16.84 2.22
C PRO A 330 9.63 -16.63 3.00
N ALA A 331 10.13 -15.39 3.00
CA ALA A 331 11.31 -15.01 3.77
C ALA A 331 10.92 -14.49 5.18
N GLY A 332 9.69 -14.05 5.34
CA GLY A 332 9.20 -13.40 6.55
C GLY A 332 9.68 -11.96 6.67
N PRO A 333 9.15 -11.19 7.63
CA PRO A 333 9.46 -9.76 7.79
C PRO A 333 10.77 -9.51 8.56
N ALA A 334 11.70 -10.47 8.63
CA ALA A 334 12.93 -10.34 9.42
C ALA A 334 13.84 -9.22 8.90
N PHE A 335 13.96 -9.05 7.59
CA PHE A 335 14.74 -7.97 6.99
C PHE A 335 14.12 -6.59 7.20
N GLU A 336 12.80 -6.54 7.41
CA GLU A 336 12.09 -5.32 7.78
C GLU A 336 12.03 -5.11 9.31
N GLY A 337 12.80 -5.90 10.10
CA GLY A 337 12.84 -5.83 11.55
C GLY A 337 11.63 -6.43 12.26
N GLY A 338 10.75 -7.11 11.52
CA GLY A 338 9.58 -7.78 12.07
C GLY A 338 9.94 -9.09 12.79
N GLU A 339 9.25 -9.38 13.91
CA GLU A 339 9.39 -10.62 14.70
C GLU A 339 10.79 -10.87 15.30
N ILE A 340 11.68 -9.89 15.28
CA ILE A 340 12.97 -9.93 15.95
C ILE A 340 12.87 -9.15 17.26
N THR A 341 13.25 -9.73 18.39
CA THR A 341 13.07 -9.17 19.75
C THR A 341 13.59 -7.74 19.91
N TYR A 342 14.70 -7.41 19.25
CA TYR A 342 15.31 -6.07 19.26
C TYR A 342 15.46 -5.50 17.84
N GLY A 343 14.79 -6.10 16.86
CA GLY A 343 14.74 -5.60 15.49
C GLY A 343 13.82 -4.39 15.36
N MET A 344 14.18 -3.50 14.45
CA MET A 344 13.30 -2.42 14.01
C MET A 344 13.42 -2.26 12.50
N PRO A 345 12.34 -1.86 11.81
CA PRO A 345 12.41 -1.50 10.41
C PRO A 345 13.41 -0.37 10.15
N GLY A 346 13.79 -0.16 8.89
CA GLY A 346 14.75 0.87 8.46
C GLY A 346 14.24 2.31 8.63
N TYR A 347 13.82 2.67 9.84
CA TYR A 347 13.43 4.03 10.19
C TYR A 347 14.64 4.87 10.57
N GLU A 348 14.43 6.19 10.72
CA GLU A 348 15.44 7.06 11.28
C GLU A 348 15.88 6.58 12.68
N GLY A 349 17.18 6.38 12.85
CA GLY A 349 17.76 5.81 14.08
C GLY A 349 17.99 4.30 14.05
N ALA A 350 17.60 3.59 12.99
CA ALA A 350 17.96 2.19 12.81
C ALA A 350 19.48 2.05 12.57
N VAL A 351 20.08 1.04 13.19
CA VAL A 351 21.50 0.71 12.97
C VAL A 351 21.64 -0.06 11.66
N GLU A 352 22.19 0.58 10.63
CA GLU A 352 22.38 -0.01 9.30
C GLU A 352 23.73 -0.74 9.16
N SER A 353 24.75 -0.31 9.90
CA SER A 353 26.08 -0.93 9.87
C SER A 353 26.84 -0.70 11.17
N VAL A 354 27.64 -1.69 11.55
CA VAL A 354 28.57 -1.62 12.69
C VAL A 354 29.98 -1.83 12.12
N LYS A 355 30.89 -0.90 12.44
CA LYS A 355 32.30 -0.99 12.06
C LYS A 355 33.16 -1.44 13.25
#